data_2ab9c9736ee5cddadcc2e444633b8d35
#
_entry.id   2ab9c9736ee5cddadcc2e444633b8d35
#
_cell.length_a   1.000
_cell.length_b   1.000
_cell.length_c   1.000
_cell.angle_alpha   90.00
_cell.angle_beta   90.00
_cell.angle_gamma   90.00
#
_symmetry.space_group_name_H-M   'P 1'
#
loop_
_entity.id
_entity.type
_entity.pdbx_description
1 polymer ?
#
loop_
_entity_poly.entity_id
_entity_poly.type
_entity_poly.pdbx_seq_one_letter_code
_entity_poly.pdbx_strand_id
1 'polypeptide(L)'
;MINKSKIVADLKLDLSDTNLSEPFNVLVDSLNNEANLSFAGKLAAKYQIKQHLRNRHLISQIYEGIEQPKVSQPIFVIGLPRSGTTFLFNLLSQDSNHRSPLFWEMMKPFPLVETNGYKEKLRIGQSNLILFFKERFIPQLDDLHAIKSDSPEECLLIKVFALQSILYFYMANTPTYLDYLSNCDTRIAYNQHFKFLSILERQQKPQRWLLKDPSHLGNLDEILNYYPDARFIHIIRDPVETIPSICSLTAQVRKGFSSNIDLHDIGKRTINFWEQSNKKNESQRLKLSSKEYMQVQYKDLIDDPINLMKDIYANFDFYLDEKTLNEMTGYIKKGSLEEKVKHKY
;
A
#
# COMPACT_ATOMS: atom_id res chain seq x y z
N MET A 1 1.29 17.49 21.86
CA MET A 1 2.04 17.87 20.63
C MET A 1 3.12 16.85 20.38
N ILE A 2 3.32 16.42 19.14
CA ILE A 2 4.46 15.56 18.74
C ILE A 2 5.69 16.46 18.65
N ASN A 3 6.68 16.21 19.50
CA ASN A 3 7.89 17.04 19.59
C ASN A 3 8.91 16.61 18.53
N LYS A 4 9.09 17.42 17.48
CA LYS A 4 10.03 17.17 16.38
C LYS A 4 11.48 17.07 16.87
N SER A 5 11.95 18.05 17.67
CA SER A 5 13.33 18.10 18.15
C SER A 5 13.69 16.85 18.97
N LYS A 6 12.72 16.34 19.76
CA LYS A 6 12.91 15.10 20.50
C LYS A 6 13.01 13.88 19.60
N ILE A 7 12.23 13.80 18.51
CA ILE A 7 12.33 12.70 17.53
C ILE A 7 13.69 12.75 16.84
N VAL A 8 14.10 13.94 16.39
CA VAL A 8 15.40 14.18 15.73
C VAL A 8 16.56 13.76 16.64
N ALA A 9 16.54 14.21 17.89
CA ALA A 9 17.58 13.87 18.87
C ALA A 9 17.61 12.36 19.20
N ASP A 10 16.44 11.77 19.48
CA ASP A 10 16.32 10.36 19.85
C ASP A 10 16.80 9.41 18.72
N LEU A 11 16.67 9.81 17.47
CA LEU A 11 17.02 9.02 16.29
C LEU A 11 18.31 9.50 15.59
N LYS A 12 18.92 10.59 16.08
CA LYS A 12 20.09 11.24 15.48
C LYS A 12 19.90 11.51 13.97
N LEU A 13 18.74 12.06 13.62
CA LEU A 13 18.38 12.33 12.23
C LEU A 13 19.19 13.52 11.70
N ASP A 14 19.70 13.36 10.48
CA ASP A 14 20.21 14.49 9.70
C ASP A 14 19.04 15.13 8.91
N LEU A 15 18.63 16.32 9.31
CA LEU A 15 17.59 17.10 8.62
C LEU A 15 18.18 18.07 7.58
N SER A 16 19.48 18.02 7.29
CA SER A 16 20.05 18.72 6.12
C SER A 16 19.62 18.05 4.81
N ASP A 17 19.30 16.74 4.85
CA ASP A 17 18.65 16.04 3.72
C ASP A 17 17.22 16.54 3.54
N THR A 18 16.97 17.33 2.49
CA THR A 18 15.64 17.84 2.14
C THR A 18 14.64 16.73 1.82
N ASN A 19 15.12 15.58 1.30
CA ASN A 19 14.29 14.40 1.03
C ASN A 19 13.70 13.78 2.32
N LEU A 20 14.25 14.11 3.47
CA LEU A 20 13.72 13.70 4.76
C LEU A 20 13.05 14.85 5.49
N SER A 21 13.67 16.04 5.50
CA SER A 21 13.20 17.15 6.33
C SER A 21 11.84 17.70 5.89
N GLU A 22 11.58 17.80 4.60
CA GLU A 22 10.31 18.33 4.09
C GLU A 22 9.13 17.43 4.44
N PRO A 23 9.07 16.13 4.03
CA PRO A 23 7.94 15.26 4.37
C PRO A 23 7.76 15.10 5.89
N PHE A 24 8.87 15.04 6.66
CA PHE A 24 8.81 14.99 8.11
C PHE A 24 8.16 16.22 8.74
N ASN A 25 8.57 17.42 8.29
CA ASN A 25 8.04 18.66 8.83
C ASN A 25 6.57 18.84 8.50
N VAL A 26 6.19 18.66 7.24
CA VAL A 26 4.80 18.81 6.79
C VAL A 26 3.88 17.83 7.52
N LEU A 27 4.29 16.54 7.60
CA LEU A 27 3.49 15.53 8.29
C LEU A 27 3.30 15.87 9.78
N VAL A 28 4.39 16.18 10.50
CA VAL A 28 4.31 16.42 11.94
C VAL A 28 3.57 17.71 12.25
N ASP A 29 3.70 18.75 11.43
CA ASP A 29 2.94 20.00 11.60
C ASP A 29 1.45 19.78 11.37
N SER A 30 1.07 19.07 10.31
CA SER A 30 -0.33 18.73 10.04
C SER A 30 -0.93 17.87 11.17
N LEU A 31 -0.20 16.88 11.67
CA LEU A 31 -0.64 16.07 12.82
C LEU A 31 -0.80 16.87 14.11
N ASN A 32 0.04 17.87 14.34
CA ASN A 32 -0.02 18.70 15.53
C ASN A 32 -1.12 19.77 15.49
N ASN A 33 -1.34 20.37 14.32
CA ASN A 33 -2.15 21.58 14.19
C ASN A 33 -3.57 21.31 13.66
N GLU A 34 -3.77 20.20 12.92
CA GLU A 34 -5.00 19.94 12.17
C GLU A 34 -5.73 18.66 12.60
N ALA A 35 -4.98 17.64 13.02
CA ALA A 35 -5.50 16.28 13.17
C ALA A 35 -6.41 16.06 14.39
N ASN A 36 -6.44 16.97 15.36
CA ASN A 36 -7.21 16.83 16.60
C ASN A 36 -7.07 15.45 17.26
N LEU A 37 -5.83 14.93 17.29
CA LEU A 37 -5.54 13.60 17.81
C LEU A 37 -5.89 13.48 19.30
N SER A 38 -6.51 12.38 19.66
CA SER A 38 -6.66 11.97 21.07
C SER A 38 -5.29 11.75 21.73
N PHE A 39 -5.25 11.60 23.04
CA PHE A 39 -4.00 11.30 23.75
C PHE A 39 -3.37 9.99 23.22
N ALA A 40 -4.17 8.94 23.08
CA ALA A 40 -3.73 7.67 22.51
C ALA A 40 -3.29 7.81 21.04
N GLY A 41 -4.03 8.58 20.23
CA GLY A 41 -3.69 8.89 18.84
C GLY A 41 -2.33 9.60 18.71
N LYS A 42 -2.03 10.56 19.59
CA LYS A 42 -0.72 11.23 19.64
C LYS A 42 0.43 10.27 19.95
N LEU A 43 0.23 9.36 20.92
CA LEU A 43 1.23 8.36 21.26
C LEU A 43 1.46 7.39 20.11
N ALA A 44 0.38 6.91 19.48
CA ALA A 44 0.43 6.00 18.34
C ALA A 44 1.14 6.64 17.14
N ALA A 45 0.74 7.86 16.75
CA ALA A 45 1.36 8.58 15.64
C ALA A 45 2.85 8.84 15.88
N LYS A 46 3.23 9.29 17.09
CA LYS A 46 4.63 9.48 17.47
C LYS A 46 5.43 8.17 17.38
N TYR A 47 4.88 7.07 17.89
CA TYR A 47 5.53 5.76 17.84
C TYR A 47 5.75 5.31 16.39
N GLN A 48 4.71 5.39 15.56
CA GLN A 48 4.77 5.00 14.14
C GLN A 48 5.82 5.81 13.38
N ILE A 49 5.79 7.15 13.47
CA ILE A 49 6.79 7.99 12.80
C ILE A 49 8.22 7.58 13.20
N LYS A 50 8.46 7.34 14.50
CA LYS A 50 9.79 6.89 14.95
C LYS A 50 10.18 5.53 14.36
N GLN A 51 9.25 4.58 14.26
CA GLN A 51 9.52 3.27 13.65
C GLN A 51 9.77 3.39 12.13
N HIS A 52 8.98 4.21 11.42
CA HIS A 52 9.17 4.42 9.99
C HIS A 52 10.53 5.05 9.68
N LEU A 53 10.95 6.04 10.46
CA LEU A 53 12.27 6.68 10.30
C LEU A 53 13.43 5.74 10.62
N ARG A 54 13.29 4.89 11.65
CA ARG A 54 14.30 3.83 11.93
C ARG A 54 14.40 2.84 10.79
N ASN A 55 13.26 2.39 10.27
CA ASN A 55 13.23 1.45 9.16
C ASN A 55 13.83 2.09 7.89
N ARG A 56 13.52 3.37 7.60
CA ARG A 56 14.16 4.13 6.51
C ARG A 56 15.69 4.10 6.61
N HIS A 57 16.22 4.37 7.79
CA HIS A 57 17.68 4.37 8.02
C HIS A 57 18.27 2.98 7.79
N LEU A 58 17.66 1.92 8.34
CA LEU A 58 18.10 0.55 8.17
C LEU A 58 18.00 0.08 6.70
N ILE A 59 16.95 0.47 5.99
CA ILE A 59 16.80 0.21 4.55
C ILE A 59 17.98 0.80 3.80
N SER A 60 18.33 2.06 4.06
CA SER A 60 19.46 2.72 3.38
C SER A 60 20.78 2.02 3.65
N GLN A 61 21.08 1.70 4.93
CA GLN A 61 22.31 1.01 5.31
C GLN A 61 22.45 -0.37 4.66
N ILE A 62 21.37 -1.16 4.65
CA ILE A 62 21.41 -2.52 4.07
C ILE A 62 21.52 -2.44 2.55
N TYR A 63 20.80 -1.50 1.93
CA TYR A 63 20.80 -1.30 0.49
C TYR A 63 22.18 -0.92 -0.05
N GLU A 64 22.95 -0.09 0.65
CA GLU A 64 24.33 0.29 0.29
C GLU A 64 25.26 -0.92 0.13
N GLY A 65 24.96 -2.03 0.79
CA GLY A 65 25.69 -3.30 0.66
C GLY A 65 25.22 -4.20 -0.49
N ILE A 66 24.29 -3.74 -1.35
CA ILE A 66 23.76 -4.52 -2.48
C ILE A 66 24.49 -4.09 -3.76
N GLU A 67 25.32 -4.97 -4.32
CA GLU A 67 26.14 -4.66 -5.51
C GLU A 67 25.32 -4.46 -6.78
N GLN A 68 24.25 -5.22 -6.98
CA GLN A 68 23.38 -5.13 -8.15
C GLN A 68 21.91 -5.18 -7.72
N PRO A 69 21.37 -4.04 -7.24
CA PRO A 69 19.99 -4.00 -6.81
C PRO A 69 19.05 -4.20 -8.00
N LYS A 70 18.09 -5.12 -7.81
CA LYS A 70 17.11 -5.46 -8.84
C LYS A 70 15.75 -5.69 -8.20
N VAL A 71 14.70 -5.43 -8.97
CA VAL A 71 13.31 -5.84 -8.70
C VAL A 71 12.77 -6.43 -9.99
N SER A 72 12.43 -7.71 -9.96
CA SER A 72 12.14 -8.50 -11.16
C SER A 72 10.72 -8.27 -11.65
N GLN A 73 10.58 -7.76 -12.86
CA GLN A 73 9.36 -7.68 -13.67
C GLN A 73 8.09 -7.35 -12.86
N PRO A 74 8.02 -6.18 -12.19
CA PRO A 74 6.90 -5.90 -11.31
C PRO A 74 5.61 -5.63 -12.08
N ILE A 75 4.51 -6.19 -11.55
CA ILE A 75 3.15 -5.95 -11.98
C ILE A 75 2.49 -5.07 -10.93
N PHE A 76 2.03 -3.90 -11.33
CA PHE A 76 1.33 -2.95 -10.46
C PHE A 76 -0.18 -3.02 -10.70
N VAL A 77 -0.93 -3.47 -9.70
CA VAL A 77 -2.39 -3.37 -9.69
C VAL A 77 -2.76 -1.99 -9.16
N ILE A 78 -3.35 -1.17 -10.03
CA ILE A 78 -3.71 0.22 -9.75
C ILE A 78 -5.22 0.45 -9.96
N GLY A 79 -5.71 1.55 -9.44
CA GLY A 79 -7.11 1.97 -9.53
C GLY A 79 -7.56 2.69 -8.26
N LEU A 80 -8.74 3.26 -8.27
CA LEU A 80 -9.29 3.89 -7.07
C LEU A 80 -9.40 2.86 -5.92
N PRO A 81 -9.22 3.26 -4.66
CA PRO A 81 -9.58 2.40 -3.55
C PRO A 81 -11.02 1.92 -3.71
N ARG A 82 -11.33 0.70 -3.27
CA ARG A 82 -12.68 0.12 -3.37
C ARG A 82 -13.17 -0.20 -4.79
N SER A 83 -12.29 -0.16 -5.79
CA SER A 83 -12.60 -0.56 -7.16
C SER A 83 -12.44 -2.06 -7.44
N GLY A 84 -12.15 -2.88 -6.43
CA GLY A 84 -11.90 -4.31 -6.60
C GLY A 84 -10.41 -4.69 -6.72
N THR A 85 -9.51 -3.72 -6.55
CA THR A 85 -8.04 -3.95 -6.61
C THR A 85 -7.57 -5.05 -5.67
N THR A 86 -8.16 -5.18 -4.48
CA THR A 86 -7.79 -6.23 -3.51
C THR A 86 -8.18 -7.62 -3.99
N PHE A 87 -9.37 -7.78 -4.59
CA PHE A 87 -9.81 -9.08 -5.12
C PHE A 87 -8.94 -9.51 -6.31
N LEU A 88 -8.68 -8.59 -7.25
CA LEU A 88 -7.78 -8.82 -8.38
C LEU A 88 -6.36 -9.18 -7.91
N PHE A 89 -5.83 -8.43 -6.97
CA PHE A 89 -4.50 -8.65 -6.39
C PHE A 89 -4.39 -10.03 -5.74
N ASN A 90 -5.36 -10.40 -4.92
CA ASN A 90 -5.38 -11.70 -4.25
C ASN A 90 -5.56 -12.85 -5.23
N LEU A 91 -6.31 -12.65 -6.32
CA LEU A 91 -6.49 -13.64 -7.36
C LEU A 91 -5.19 -13.87 -8.13
N LEU A 92 -4.49 -12.80 -8.53
CA LEU A 92 -3.17 -12.86 -9.15
C LEU A 92 -2.09 -13.43 -8.20
N SER A 93 -2.25 -13.28 -6.89
CA SER A 93 -1.33 -13.84 -5.88
C SER A 93 -1.41 -15.37 -5.77
N GLN A 94 -2.41 -16.02 -6.40
CA GLN A 94 -2.49 -17.47 -6.44
C GLN A 94 -1.44 -18.08 -7.40
N ASP A 95 -0.85 -17.27 -8.29
CA ASP A 95 0.27 -17.72 -9.12
C ASP A 95 1.57 -17.73 -8.29
N SER A 96 2.16 -18.92 -8.13
CA SER A 96 3.41 -19.09 -7.38
C SER A 96 4.63 -18.39 -8.00
N ASN A 97 4.53 -17.92 -9.25
CA ASN A 97 5.53 -17.10 -9.91
C ASN A 97 5.49 -15.64 -9.44
N HIS A 98 4.40 -15.24 -8.80
CA HIS A 98 4.24 -13.90 -8.25
C HIS A 98 4.63 -13.87 -6.76
N ARG A 99 5.35 -12.84 -6.35
CA ARG A 99 5.62 -12.53 -4.95
C ARG A 99 5.11 -11.13 -4.64
N SER A 100 4.44 -11.00 -3.52
CA SER A 100 4.07 -9.71 -2.95
C SER A 100 4.75 -9.49 -1.61
N PRO A 101 5.03 -8.26 -1.19
CA PRO A 101 5.45 -7.99 0.17
C PRO A 101 4.35 -8.44 1.14
N LEU A 102 4.73 -9.16 2.19
CA LEU A 102 3.80 -9.62 3.21
C LEU A 102 3.66 -8.56 4.32
N PHE A 103 2.51 -8.52 4.98
CA PHE A 103 2.25 -7.56 6.05
C PHE A 103 3.35 -7.57 7.11
N TRP A 104 3.80 -8.76 7.59
CA TRP A 104 4.84 -8.85 8.60
C TRP A 104 6.21 -8.33 8.12
N GLU A 105 6.53 -8.51 6.82
CA GLU A 105 7.78 -8.00 6.23
C GLU A 105 7.83 -6.47 6.26
N MET A 106 6.71 -5.80 6.05
CA MET A 106 6.61 -4.34 6.07
C MET A 106 6.50 -3.77 7.48
N MET A 107 5.78 -4.44 8.38
CA MET A 107 5.61 -3.96 9.76
C MET A 107 6.86 -4.14 10.62
N LYS A 108 7.61 -5.22 10.40
CA LYS A 108 8.82 -5.56 11.17
C LYS A 108 9.95 -6.05 10.25
N PRO A 109 10.42 -5.21 9.32
CA PRO A 109 11.35 -5.64 8.29
C PRO A 109 12.73 -6.05 8.84
N PHE A 110 13.14 -5.53 9.99
CA PHE A 110 14.51 -5.70 10.49
C PHE A 110 14.58 -6.23 11.93
N PRO A 111 15.69 -6.96 12.27
CA PRO A 111 16.69 -7.49 11.35
C PRO A 111 16.08 -8.48 10.36
N LEU A 112 16.71 -8.64 9.19
CA LEU A 112 16.30 -9.63 8.21
C LEU A 112 16.30 -11.03 8.83
N VAL A 113 15.33 -11.85 8.43
CA VAL A 113 15.19 -13.22 8.96
C VAL A 113 15.14 -14.22 7.80
N GLU A 114 15.66 -15.41 8.02
CA GLU A 114 15.59 -16.51 7.05
C GLU A 114 14.13 -16.93 6.84
N THR A 115 13.75 -17.16 5.59
CA THR A 115 12.42 -17.64 5.22
C THR A 115 12.20 -19.08 5.76
N ASN A 116 10.96 -19.36 6.19
CA ASN A 116 10.55 -20.63 6.81
C ASN A 116 11.27 -20.97 8.13
N GLY A 117 12.00 -20.03 8.72
CA GLY A 117 12.71 -20.19 9.98
C GLY A 117 11.87 -19.89 11.22
N TYR A 118 12.40 -20.26 12.40
CA TYR A 118 11.77 -19.93 13.68
C TYR A 118 11.59 -18.40 13.89
N LYS A 119 12.56 -17.62 13.44
CA LYS A 119 12.51 -16.15 13.53
C LYS A 119 11.40 -15.54 12.70
N GLU A 120 11.11 -16.09 11.54
CA GLU A 120 9.96 -15.68 10.72
C GLU A 120 8.64 -15.93 11.47
N LYS A 121 8.46 -17.14 12.04
CA LYS A 121 7.27 -17.46 12.84
C LYS A 121 7.08 -16.49 14.01
N LEU A 122 8.17 -16.09 14.68
CA LEU A 122 8.13 -15.07 15.72
C LEU A 122 7.68 -13.70 15.19
N ARG A 123 8.15 -13.30 14.00
CA ARG A 123 7.73 -12.03 13.36
C ARG A 123 6.26 -12.04 12.97
N ILE A 124 5.79 -13.13 12.39
CA ILE A 124 4.38 -13.34 12.09
C ILE A 124 3.55 -13.24 13.40
N GLY A 125 3.98 -13.92 14.48
CA GLY A 125 3.34 -13.83 15.79
C GLY A 125 3.29 -12.42 16.37
N GLN A 126 4.39 -11.66 16.26
CA GLN A 126 4.43 -10.25 16.68
C GLN A 126 3.51 -9.37 15.83
N SER A 127 3.38 -9.65 14.53
CA SER A 127 2.49 -8.92 13.63
C SER A 127 1.03 -9.26 13.90
N ASN A 128 0.72 -10.52 14.25
CA ASN A 128 -0.62 -10.91 14.73
C ASN A 128 -1.04 -10.14 15.97
N LEU A 129 -0.10 -9.90 16.90
CA LEU A 129 -0.39 -9.10 18.10
C LEU A 129 -0.70 -7.63 17.72
N ILE A 130 0.00 -7.07 16.74
CA ILE A 130 -0.31 -5.72 16.22
C ILE A 130 -1.73 -5.69 15.61
N LEU A 131 -2.10 -6.70 14.83
CA LEU A 131 -3.43 -6.81 14.23
C LEU A 131 -4.51 -6.96 15.30
N PHE A 132 -4.30 -7.78 16.32
CA PHE A 132 -5.21 -7.93 17.47
C PHE A 132 -5.48 -6.59 18.17
N PHE A 133 -4.44 -5.80 18.44
CA PHE A 133 -4.63 -4.47 19.01
C PHE A 133 -5.33 -3.52 18.03
N LYS A 134 -5.02 -3.60 16.72
CA LYS A 134 -5.68 -2.80 15.68
C LYS A 134 -7.20 -3.04 15.70
N GLU A 135 -7.65 -4.29 15.72
CA GLU A 135 -9.07 -4.65 15.80
C GLU A 135 -9.74 -4.07 17.05
N ARG A 136 -9.02 -4.07 18.18
CA ARG A 136 -9.53 -3.53 19.45
C ARG A 136 -9.70 -2.01 19.42
N PHE A 137 -8.83 -1.28 18.70
CA PHE A 137 -8.88 0.18 18.58
C PHE A 137 -9.73 0.68 17.43
N ILE A 138 -9.87 -0.10 16.37
CA ILE A 138 -10.66 0.24 15.17
C ILE A 138 -11.58 -0.96 14.87
N PRO A 139 -12.67 -1.13 15.64
CA PRO A 139 -13.66 -2.17 15.37
C PRO A 139 -14.21 -2.01 13.95
N GLN A 140 -14.59 -3.13 13.32
CA GLN A 140 -15.15 -3.17 11.96
C GLN A 140 -14.13 -2.84 10.83
N LEU A 141 -12.86 -2.57 11.13
CA LEU A 141 -11.90 -2.37 10.05
C LEU A 141 -11.69 -3.65 9.24
N ASP A 142 -11.77 -4.82 9.86
CA ASP A 142 -11.63 -6.11 9.18
C ASP A 142 -12.79 -6.43 8.25
N ASP A 143 -14.01 -5.90 8.50
CA ASP A 143 -15.12 -5.98 7.56
C ASP A 143 -14.87 -5.16 6.28
N LEU A 144 -14.04 -4.13 6.39
CA LEU A 144 -13.72 -3.21 5.29
C LEU A 144 -12.40 -3.57 4.61
N HIS A 145 -11.43 -4.09 5.36
CA HIS A 145 -10.10 -4.45 4.87
C HIS A 145 -9.47 -5.53 5.79
N ALA A 146 -9.76 -6.79 5.49
CA ALA A 146 -9.20 -7.92 6.24
C ALA A 146 -7.72 -8.08 5.96
N ILE A 147 -6.88 -8.02 6.99
CA ILE A 147 -5.43 -8.17 6.92
C ILE A 147 -5.01 -9.40 7.72
N LYS A 148 -4.14 -10.22 7.13
CA LYS A 148 -3.45 -11.32 7.84
C LYS A 148 -1.96 -11.04 7.83
N SER A 149 -1.26 -11.46 8.87
CA SER A 149 0.18 -11.18 9.00
C SER A 149 1.03 -11.76 7.89
N ASP A 150 0.68 -12.94 7.40
CA ASP A 150 1.36 -13.70 6.35
C ASP A 150 0.73 -13.52 4.96
N SER A 151 -0.16 -12.52 4.81
CA SER A 151 -0.80 -12.23 3.52
C SER A 151 -0.10 -11.10 2.78
N PRO A 152 -0.19 -11.10 1.43
CA PRO A 152 0.16 -9.96 0.60
C PRO A 152 -0.56 -8.69 1.04
N GLU A 153 0.16 -7.54 1.04
CA GLU A 153 -0.41 -6.28 1.49
C GLU A 153 0.05 -5.10 0.64
N GLU A 154 -0.56 -3.94 0.85
CA GLU A 154 -0.41 -2.75 -0.01
C GLU A 154 0.92 -2.03 0.18
N CYS A 155 1.47 -1.52 -0.92
CA CYS A 155 2.72 -0.75 -0.94
C CYS A 155 2.66 0.57 -0.15
N LEU A 156 1.46 1.05 0.23
CA LEU A 156 1.33 2.21 1.11
C LEU A 156 2.07 2.01 2.44
N LEU A 157 2.23 0.75 2.91
CA LEU A 157 3.03 0.40 4.08
C LEU A 157 4.55 0.46 3.85
N ILE A 158 5.01 0.47 2.59
CA ILE A 158 6.41 0.73 2.24
C ILE A 158 6.65 2.23 2.12
N LYS A 159 5.71 2.96 1.52
CA LYS A 159 5.81 4.41 1.30
C LYS A 159 5.83 5.22 2.60
N VAL A 160 5.39 4.64 3.73
CA VAL A 160 5.55 5.27 5.06
C VAL A 160 7.02 5.47 5.45
N PHE A 161 7.95 4.67 4.92
CA PHE A 161 9.38 4.85 5.20
C PHE A 161 9.95 6.13 4.57
N ALA A 162 9.29 6.63 3.52
CA ALA A 162 9.56 7.94 2.94
C ALA A 162 8.78 9.09 3.61
N LEU A 163 7.87 8.77 4.53
CA LEU A 163 6.85 9.70 5.05
C LEU A 163 5.99 10.31 3.93
N GLN A 164 5.78 9.59 2.84
CA GLN A 164 4.98 9.98 1.67
C GLN A 164 3.92 8.91 1.38
N SER A 165 3.05 8.64 2.34
CA SER A 165 1.98 7.65 2.21
C SER A 165 0.62 8.25 2.55
N ILE A 166 -0.38 7.95 1.72
CA ILE A 166 -1.78 8.35 1.97
C ILE A 166 -2.35 7.73 3.25
N LEU A 167 -1.69 6.71 3.81
CA LEU A 167 -2.07 6.09 5.08
C LEU A 167 -2.25 7.13 6.20
N TYR A 168 -1.37 8.14 6.26
CA TYR A 168 -1.47 9.18 7.29
C TYR A 168 -2.74 10.02 7.18
N PHE A 169 -3.21 10.27 5.95
CA PHE A 169 -4.49 10.94 5.73
C PHE A 169 -5.68 10.05 6.12
N TYR A 170 -5.60 8.75 5.89
CA TYR A 170 -6.64 7.82 6.34
C TYR A 170 -6.70 7.74 7.87
N MET A 171 -5.55 7.80 8.55
CA MET A 171 -5.48 7.70 10.01
C MET A 171 -5.89 9.00 10.74
N ALA A 172 -5.65 10.17 10.14
CA ALA A 172 -5.87 11.44 10.81
C ALA A 172 -6.28 12.54 9.82
N ASN A 173 -6.95 13.58 10.32
CA ASN A 173 -7.24 14.75 9.51
C ASN A 173 -5.97 15.56 9.29
N THR A 174 -5.34 15.38 8.13
CA THR A 174 -4.06 16.01 7.76
C THR A 174 -4.17 16.67 6.39
N PRO A 175 -5.00 17.75 6.28
CA PRO A 175 -5.26 18.41 4.99
C PRO A 175 -4.01 18.96 4.33
N THR A 176 -3.18 19.73 5.06
CA THR A 176 -1.94 20.28 4.51
C THR A 176 -0.97 19.20 4.05
N TYR A 177 -0.92 18.06 4.78
CA TYR A 177 -0.11 16.92 4.35
C TYR A 177 -0.69 16.23 3.09
N LEU A 178 -2.01 16.15 2.94
CA LEU A 178 -2.63 15.61 1.72
C LEU A 178 -2.35 16.50 0.50
N ASP A 179 -2.42 17.82 0.67
CA ASP A 179 -2.07 18.78 -0.37
C ASP A 179 -0.59 18.67 -0.76
N TYR A 180 0.30 18.45 0.21
CA TYR A 180 1.69 18.11 -0.03
C TYR A 180 1.83 16.84 -0.87
N LEU A 181 1.15 15.74 -0.52
CA LEU A 181 1.21 14.48 -1.27
C LEU A 181 0.74 14.63 -2.72
N SER A 182 -0.22 15.50 -2.99
CA SER A 182 -0.72 15.76 -4.35
C SER A 182 0.33 16.42 -5.26
N ASN A 183 1.31 17.13 -4.67
CA ASN A 183 2.24 18.01 -5.39
C ASN A 183 3.72 17.69 -5.14
N CYS A 184 4.04 16.81 -4.19
CA CYS A 184 5.42 16.50 -3.80
C CYS A 184 6.18 15.72 -4.88
N ASP A 185 7.49 15.73 -4.75
CA ASP A 185 8.38 14.86 -5.53
C ASP A 185 8.26 13.41 -5.04
N THR A 186 7.59 12.57 -5.81
CA THR A 186 7.35 11.16 -5.46
C THR A 186 8.58 10.26 -5.66
N ARG A 187 9.69 10.77 -6.26
CA ARG A 187 10.96 10.04 -6.36
C ARG A 187 11.46 9.57 -5.01
N ILE A 188 11.20 10.35 -3.96
CA ILE A 188 11.58 10.01 -2.59
C ILE A 188 10.89 8.71 -2.13
N ALA A 189 9.58 8.60 -2.38
CA ALA A 189 8.80 7.41 -2.03
C ALA A 189 9.23 6.19 -2.85
N TYR A 190 9.38 6.35 -4.17
CA TYR A 190 9.76 5.23 -5.05
C TYR A 190 11.21 4.80 -4.89
N ASN A 191 12.12 5.69 -4.50
CA ASN A 191 13.48 5.32 -4.10
C ASN A 191 13.46 4.39 -2.88
N GLN A 192 12.71 4.74 -1.83
CA GLN A 192 12.57 3.88 -0.64
C GLN A 192 11.85 2.57 -0.97
N HIS A 193 10.86 2.62 -1.83
CA HIS A 193 10.12 1.45 -2.31
C HIS A 193 11.05 0.48 -3.06
N PHE A 194 11.83 0.98 -4.01
CA PHE A 194 12.80 0.19 -4.75
C PHE A 194 13.89 -0.42 -3.85
N LYS A 195 14.46 0.38 -2.94
CA LYS A 195 15.45 -0.11 -1.98
C LYS A 195 14.89 -1.26 -1.13
N PHE A 196 13.69 -1.10 -0.62
CA PHE A 196 13.05 -2.12 0.22
C PHE A 196 12.78 -3.41 -0.55
N LEU A 197 12.20 -3.33 -1.74
CA LEU A 197 11.95 -4.50 -2.59
C LEU A 197 13.24 -5.20 -3.01
N SER A 198 14.30 -4.44 -3.34
CA SER A 198 15.61 -5.02 -3.68
C SER A 198 16.21 -5.82 -2.51
N ILE A 199 15.99 -5.38 -1.27
CA ILE A 199 16.40 -6.11 -0.08
C ILE A 199 15.61 -7.42 0.04
N LEU A 200 14.29 -7.38 -0.16
CA LEU A 200 13.44 -8.57 -0.10
C LEU A 200 13.74 -9.55 -1.25
N GLU A 201 14.01 -9.05 -2.46
CA GLU A 201 14.36 -9.88 -3.61
C GLU A 201 15.65 -10.67 -3.37
N ARG A 202 16.63 -10.08 -2.67
CA ARG A 202 17.86 -10.78 -2.30
C ARG A 202 17.62 -11.95 -1.34
N GLN A 203 16.60 -11.85 -0.48
CA GLN A 203 16.23 -12.94 0.42
C GLN A 203 15.52 -14.08 -0.31
N GLN A 204 14.59 -13.73 -1.18
CA GLN A 204 13.80 -14.68 -1.96
C GLN A 204 13.45 -14.05 -3.31
N LYS A 205 14.17 -14.46 -4.35
CA LYS A 205 13.98 -13.96 -5.71
C LYS A 205 12.67 -14.50 -6.30
N PRO A 206 11.71 -13.63 -6.66
CA PRO A 206 10.52 -14.03 -7.41
C PRO A 206 10.83 -14.15 -8.90
N GLN A 207 9.90 -14.73 -9.66
CA GLN A 207 9.88 -14.53 -11.10
C GLN A 207 9.36 -13.12 -11.42
N ARG A 208 8.30 -12.68 -10.72
CA ARG A 208 7.70 -11.35 -10.82
C ARG A 208 7.28 -10.84 -9.46
N TRP A 209 7.41 -9.54 -9.25
CA TRP A 209 6.74 -8.87 -8.14
C TRP A 209 5.30 -8.54 -8.51
N LEU A 210 4.38 -8.81 -7.62
CA LEU A 210 2.98 -8.36 -7.71
C LEU A 210 2.76 -7.31 -6.62
N LEU A 211 2.46 -6.09 -7.03
CA LEU A 211 2.42 -4.91 -6.19
C LEU A 211 1.07 -4.21 -6.31
N LYS A 212 0.55 -3.70 -5.23
CA LYS A 212 -0.74 -3.00 -5.20
C LYS A 212 -0.70 -1.84 -4.23
N ASP A 213 -1.12 -0.69 -4.69
CA ASP A 213 -1.44 0.48 -3.86
C ASP A 213 -2.28 1.44 -4.72
N PRO A 214 -3.46 1.84 -4.29
CA PRO A 214 -4.23 2.83 -5.04
C PRO A 214 -3.45 4.12 -5.33
N SER A 215 -2.54 4.53 -4.44
CA SER A 215 -1.73 5.73 -4.63
C SER A 215 -0.56 5.57 -5.61
N HIS A 216 -0.46 4.43 -6.32
CA HIS A 216 0.34 4.32 -7.55
C HIS A 216 -0.34 5.01 -8.73
N LEU A 217 -1.65 5.22 -8.68
CA LEU A 217 -2.42 5.95 -9.68
C LEU A 217 -1.88 7.39 -9.81
N GLY A 218 -1.52 7.78 -11.05
CA GLY A 218 -0.91 9.08 -11.35
C GLY A 218 0.60 9.18 -11.08
N ASN A 219 1.28 8.05 -10.86
CA ASN A 219 2.73 7.99 -10.65
C ASN A 219 3.44 7.02 -11.60
N LEU A 220 2.87 6.77 -12.79
CA LEU A 220 3.39 5.77 -13.74
C LEU A 220 4.80 6.16 -14.26
N ASP A 221 5.01 7.44 -14.59
CA ASP A 221 6.31 7.92 -15.05
C ASP A 221 7.39 7.66 -13.99
N GLU A 222 7.08 7.91 -12.72
CA GLU A 222 8.05 7.72 -11.64
C GLU A 222 8.28 6.23 -11.31
N ILE A 223 7.24 5.41 -11.42
CA ILE A 223 7.38 3.95 -11.31
C ILE A 223 8.34 3.44 -12.39
N LEU A 224 8.17 3.85 -13.63
CA LEU A 224 9.02 3.41 -14.75
C LEU A 224 10.47 3.86 -14.62
N ASN A 225 10.76 4.97 -13.94
CA ASN A 225 12.13 5.40 -13.65
C ASN A 225 12.87 4.38 -12.76
N TYR A 226 12.18 3.72 -11.83
CA TYR A 226 12.77 2.70 -10.94
C TYR A 226 12.55 1.27 -11.45
N TYR A 227 11.51 1.05 -12.23
CA TYR A 227 11.05 -0.25 -12.72
C TYR A 227 10.76 -0.18 -14.22
N PRO A 228 11.79 -0.12 -15.07
CA PRO A 228 11.61 0.11 -16.51
C PRO A 228 10.87 -1.03 -17.22
N ASP A 229 10.78 -2.20 -16.61
CA ASP A 229 10.04 -3.37 -17.10
C ASP A 229 8.67 -3.57 -16.41
N ALA A 230 8.17 -2.56 -15.69
CA ALA A 230 6.89 -2.63 -15.00
C ALA A 230 5.71 -2.86 -15.96
N ARG A 231 4.70 -3.58 -15.45
CA ARG A 231 3.40 -3.77 -16.09
C ARG A 231 2.32 -3.20 -15.18
N PHE A 232 1.28 -2.60 -15.77
CA PHE A 232 0.20 -1.98 -15.03
C PHE A 232 -1.14 -2.61 -15.39
N ILE A 233 -1.87 -3.05 -14.37
CA ILE A 233 -3.27 -3.49 -14.50
C ILE A 233 -4.12 -2.46 -13.78
N HIS A 234 -4.85 -1.64 -14.55
CA HIS A 234 -5.69 -0.58 -14.04
C HIS A 234 -7.16 -1.03 -14.01
N ILE A 235 -7.69 -1.27 -12.82
CA ILE A 235 -9.09 -1.60 -12.65
C ILE A 235 -9.95 -0.34 -12.58
N ILE A 236 -10.97 -0.30 -13.44
CA ILE A 236 -11.91 0.82 -13.57
C ILE A 236 -13.24 0.46 -12.92
N ARG A 237 -13.71 1.32 -12.03
CA ARG A 237 -15.05 1.27 -11.43
C ARG A 237 -15.59 2.67 -11.28
N ASP A 238 -16.91 2.84 -11.38
CA ASP A 238 -17.59 4.13 -11.26
C ASP A 238 -17.19 4.83 -9.95
N PRO A 239 -16.64 6.06 -10.00
CA PRO A 239 -16.34 6.87 -8.82
C PRO A 239 -17.54 7.12 -7.91
N VAL A 240 -18.76 7.18 -8.47
CA VAL A 240 -20.00 7.34 -7.69
C VAL A 240 -20.20 6.19 -6.71
N GLU A 241 -19.74 4.98 -7.04
CA GLU A 241 -19.79 3.82 -6.15
C GLU A 241 -18.60 3.76 -5.19
N THR A 242 -17.40 4.14 -5.67
CA THR A 242 -16.15 3.96 -4.90
C THR A 242 -15.93 5.08 -3.87
N ILE A 243 -16.18 6.35 -4.23
CA ILE A 243 -15.89 7.51 -3.37
C ILE A 243 -16.63 7.45 -2.02
N PRO A 244 -17.95 7.19 -1.95
CA PRO A 244 -18.63 7.04 -0.66
C PRO A 244 -18.03 5.94 0.22
N SER A 245 -17.64 4.83 -0.38
CA SER A 245 -16.99 3.71 0.34
C SER A 245 -15.60 4.08 0.87
N ILE A 246 -14.81 4.87 0.13
CA ILE A 246 -13.53 5.41 0.59
C ILE A 246 -13.73 6.36 1.78
N CYS A 247 -14.71 7.24 1.70
CA CYS A 247 -15.04 8.18 2.77
C CYS A 247 -15.47 7.45 4.05
N SER A 248 -16.30 6.41 3.93
CA SER A 248 -16.73 5.57 5.03
C SER A 248 -15.54 4.87 5.72
N LEU A 249 -14.65 4.25 4.93
CA LEU A 249 -13.44 3.62 5.43
C LEU A 249 -12.54 4.65 6.15
N THR A 250 -12.30 5.81 5.55
CA THR A 250 -11.50 6.89 6.14
C THR A 250 -12.08 7.35 7.47
N ALA A 251 -13.40 7.56 7.53
CA ALA A 251 -14.08 7.95 8.76
C ALA A 251 -13.94 6.91 9.88
N GLN A 252 -14.07 5.62 9.55
CA GLN A 252 -13.89 4.53 10.51
C GLN A 252 -12.46 4.46 11.05
N VAL A 253 -11.46 4.55 10.17
CA VAL A 253 -10.05 4.54 10.60
C VAL A 253 -9.75 5.73 11.51
N ARG A 254 -10.22 6.94 11.15
CA ARG A 254 -10.01 8.16 11.97
C ARG A 254 -10.60 8.09 13.37
N LYS A 255 -11.71 7.35 13.58
CA LYS A 255 -12.29 7.15 14.92
C LYS A 255 -11.31 6.53 15.92
N GLY A 256 -10.36 5.72 15.47
CA GLY A 256 -9.32 5.16 16.32
C GLY A 256 -8.27 6.19 16.80
N PHE A 257 -8.14 7.32 16.13
CA PHE A 257 -7.07 8.30 16.40
C PHE A 257 -7.59 9.67 16.83
N SER A 258 -8.78 10.07 16.42
CA SER A 258 -9.35 11.42 16.62
C SER A 258 -10.74 11.35 17.20
N SER A 259 -11.08 12.35 18.03
CA SER A 259 -12.41 12.47 18.66
C SER A 259 -13.42 13.24 17.80
N ASN A 260 -12.97 14.01 16.83
CA ASN A 260 -13.82 14.79 15.94
C ASN A 260 -13.56 14.41 14.48
N ILE A 261 -14.63 14.07 13.74
CA ILE A 261 -14.57 13.62 12.35
C ILE A 261 -15.57 14.43 11.53
N ASP A 262 -15.05 15.21 10.59
CA ASP A 262 -15.82 15.95 9.62
C ASP A 262 -15.97 15.13 8.34
N LEU A 263 -17.17 14.57 8.11
CA LEU A 263 -17.47 13.75 6.93
C LEU A 263 -17.50 14.58 5.64
N HIS A 264 -17.87 15.85 5.73
CA HIS A 264 -17.93 16.74 4.56
C HIS A 264 -16.50 17.07 4.09
N ASP A 265 -15.58 17.38 5.03
CA ASP A 265 -14.17 17.61 4.70
C ASP A 265 -13.51 16.33 4.13
N ILE A 266 -13.78 15.16 4.71
CA ILE A 266 -13.33 13.89 4.15
C ILE A 266 -13.79 13.72 2.70
N GLY A 267 -15.08 13.94 2.41
CA GLY A 267 -15.65 13.82 1.07
C GLY A 267 -14.98 14.74 0.06
N LYS A 268 -14.91 16.03 0.38
CA LYS A 268 -14.29 17.04 -0.47
C LYS A 268 -12.84 16.71 -0.81
N ARG A 269 -12.04 16.36 0.19
CA ARG A 269 -10.61 16.05 0.02
C ARG A 269 -10.39 14.75 -0.73
N THR A 270 -11.19 13.73 -0.44
CA THR A 270 -11.13 12.44 -1.13
C THR A 270 -11.40 12.62 -2.62
N ILE A 271 -12.46 13.36 -2.98
CA ILE A 271 -12.77 13.65 -4.38
C ILE A 271 -11.61 14.37 -5.06
N ASN A 272 -11.14 15.48 -4.47
CA ASN A 272 -10.09 16.29 -5.07
C ASN A 272 -8.79 15.50 -5.28
N PHE A 273 -8.36 14.72 -4.29
CA PHE A 273 -7.13 13.94 -4.38
C PHE A 273 -7.20 12.87 -5.49
N TRP A 274 -8.29 12.10 -5.51
CA TRP A 274 -8.42 11.02 -6.49
C TRP A 274 -8.72 11.51 -7.91
N GLU A 275 -9.43 12.64 -8.05
CA GLU A 275 -9.63 13.28 -9.34
C GLU A 275 -8.28 13.74 -9.94
N GLN A 276 -7.43 14.40 -9.13
CA GLN A 276 -6.10 14.82 -9.58
C GLN A 276 -5.21 13.62 -9.93
N SER A 277 -5.22 12.56 -9.09
CA SER A 277 -4.47 11.34 -9.34
C SER A 277 -4.91 10.66 -10.64
N ASN A 278 -6.22 10.60 -10.90
CA ASN A 278 -6.75 10.02 -12.13
C ASN A 278 -6.39 10.86 -13.37
N LYS A 279 -6.48 12.19 -13.29
CA LYS A 279 -6.06 13.09 -14.39
C LYS A 279 -4.57 12.92 -14.75
N LYS A 280 -3.70 12.82 -13.73
CA LYS A 280 -2.29 12.52 -13.95
C LYS A 280 -2.10 11.15 -14.61
N ASN A 281 -2.81 10.12 -14.12
CA ASN A 281 -2.74 8.78 -14.66
C ASN A 281 -3.16 8.73 -16.14
N GLU A 282 -4.24 9.40 -16.51
CA GLU A 282 -4.73 9.47 -17.89
C GLU A 282 -3.67 10.09 -18.83
N SER A 283 -2.99 11.13 -18.40
CA SER A 283 -1.92 11.76 -19.20
C SER A 283 -0.68 10.87 -19.35
N GLN A 284 -0.31 10.14 -18.30
CA GLN A 284 0.88 9.28 -18.29
C GLN A 284 0.66 7.99 -19.09
N ARG A 285 -0.52 7.35 -18.96
CA ARG A 285 -0.82 6.09 -19.64
C ARG A 285 -0.82 6.18 -21.16
N LEU A 286 -1.07 7.37 -21.72
CA LEU A 286 -1.04 7.60 -23.18
C LEU A 286 0.35 7.37 -23.81
N LYS A 287 1.41 7.32 -22.98
CA LYS A 287 2.78 7.05 -23.40
C LYS A 287 3.09 5.55 -23.45
N LEU A 288 2.21 4.70 -22.91
CA LEU A 288 2.42 3.29 -22.70
C LEU A 288 1.72 2.45 -23.76
N SER A 289 2.36 1.37 -24.16
CA SER A 289 1.78 0.36 -25.05
C SER A 289 0.79 -0.53 -24.30
N SER A 290 -0.03 -1.29 -25.04
CA SER A 290 -0.91 -2.28 -24.47
C SER A 290 -0.17 -3.41 -23.73
N LYS A 291 1.12 -3.64 -24.05
CA LYS A 291 1.98 -4.61 -23.38
C LYS A 291 2.57 -4.08 -22.06
N GLU A 292 2.43 -2.79 -21.79
CA GLU A 292 2.86 -2.16 -20.54
C GLU A 292 1.67 -1.82 -19.64
N TYR A 293 0.50 -1.50 -20.24
CA TYR A 293 -0.65 -1.00 -19.51
C TYR A 293 -1.97 -1.58 -20.04
N MET A 294 -2.72 -2.25 -19.17
CA MET A 294 -4.02 -2.83 -19.48
C MET A 294 -5.09 -2.25 -18.55
N GLN A 295 -6.17 -1.75 -19.13
CA GLN A 295 -7.38 -1.38 -18.37
C GLN A 295 -8.34 -2.57 -18.32
N VAL A 296 -8.91 -2.82 -17.13
CA VAL A 296 -9.91 -3.85 -16.91
C VAL A 296 -11.12 -3.26 -16.19
N GLN A 297 -12.32 -3.70 -16.52
CA GLN A 297 -13.52 -3.23 -15.86
C GLN A 297 -13.79 -4.05 -14.60
N TYR A 298 -14.24 -3.39 -13.53
CA TYR A 298 -14.67 -4.07 -12.31
C TYR A 298 -15.76 -5.12 -12.60
N LYS A 299 -16.66 -4.83 -13.54
CA LYS A 299 -17.73 -5.73 -13.95
C LYS A 299 -17.17 -7.05 -14.50
N ASP A 300 -16.17 -7.01 -15.37
CA ASP A 300 -15.55 -8.21 -15.95
C ASP A 300 -14.92 -9.08 -14.87
N LEU A 301 -14.31 -8.44 -13.85
CA LEU A 301 -13.71 -9.13 -12.70
C LEU A 301 -14.76 -9.88 -11.86
N ILE A 302 -15.99 -9.36 -11.79
CA ILE A 302 -17.07 -9.99 -10.99
C ILE A 302 -17.83 -11.02 -11.80
N ASP A 303 -18.12 -10.73 -13.08
CA ASP A 303 -18.93 -11.59 -13.93
C ASP A 303 -18.18 -12.86 -14.39
N ASP A 304 -16.90 -12.72 -14.80
CA ASP A 304 -16.06 -13.85 -15.23
C ASP A 304 -14.59 -13.63 -14.88
N PRO A 305 -14.22 -13.77 -13.59
CA PRO A 305 -12.86 -13.53 -13.13
C PRO A 305 -11.81 -14.44 -13.78
N ILE A 306 -12.17 -15.68 -14.14
CA ILE A 306 -11.23 -16.63 -14.74
C ILE A 306 -10.90 -16.25 -16.19
N ASN A 307 -11.90 -15.83 -16.96
CA ASN A 307 -11.63 -15.36 -18.31
C ASN A 307 -10.81 -14.07 -18.29
N LEU A 308 -11.13 -13.15 -17.39
CA LEU A 308 -10.30 -11.95 -17.20
C LEU A 308 -8.84 -12.28 -16.88
N MET A 309 -8.56 -13.30 -16.05
CA MET A 309 -7.18 -13.74 -15.80
C MET A 309 -6.50 -14.22 -17.07
N LYS A 310 -7.18 -15.04 -17.88
CA LYS A 310 -6.64 -15.48 -19.19
C LYS A 310 -6.29 -14.32 -20.10
N ASP A 311 -7.16 -13.30 -20.16
CA ASP A 311 -6.95 -12.11 -20.98
C ASP A 311 -5.75 -11.28 -20.47
N ILE A 312 -5.59 -11.11 -19.15
CA ILE A 312 -4.45 -10.42 -18.55
C ILE A 312 -3.14 -11.15 -18.88
N TYR A 313 -3.10 -12.48 -18.70
CA TYR A 313 -1.90 -13.28 -18.98
C TYR A 313 -1.56 -13.25 -20.47
N ALA A 314 -2.55 -13.38 -21.35
CA ALA A 314 -2.35 -13.28 -22.79
C ALA A 314 -1.88 -11.88 -23.21
N ASN A 315 -2.43 -10.80 -22.62
CA ASN A 315 -2.01 -9.43 -22.93
C ASN A 315 -0.52 -9.18 -22.63
N PHE A 316 -0.04 -9.69 -21.50
CA PHE A 316 1.35 -9.48 -21.06
C PHE A 316 2.33 -10.58 -21.50
N ASP A 317 1.87 -11.55 -22.31
CA ASP A 317 2.65 -12.72 -22.75
C ASP A 317 3.17 -13.56 -21.56
N PHE A 318 2.36 -13.66 -20.51
CA PHE A 318 2.65 -14.53 -19.37
C PHE A 318 2.10 -15.94 -19.59
N TYR A 319 2.85 -16.94 -19.14
CA TYR A 319 2.38 -18.31 -19.18
C TYR A 319 1.42 -18.58 -18.01
N LEU A 320 0.20 -19.02 -18.33
CA LEU A 320 -0.82 -19.41 -17.36
C LEU A 320 -1.03 -20.92 -17.43
N ASP A 321 -0.53 -21.65 -16.43
CA ASP A 321 -0.67 -23.09 -16.36
C ASP A 321 -1.99 -23.53 -15.70
N GLU A 322 -2.34 -24.81 -15.87
CA GLU A 322 -3.56 -25.40 -15.29
C GLU A 322 -3.54 -25.38 -13.75
N LYS A 323 -2.37 -25.51 -13.13
CA LYS A 323 -2.23 -25.47 -11.68
C LYS A 323 -2.65 -24.09 -11.16
N THR A 324 -2.10 -23.03 -11.72
CA THR A 324 -2.45 -21.65 -11.37
C THR A 324 -3.93 -21.36 -11.57
N LEU A 325 -4.52 -21.83 -12.69
CA LEU A 325 -5.98 -21.70 -12.92
C LEU A 325 -6.82 -22.42 -11.86
N ASN A 326 -6.38 -23.61 -11.43
CA ASN A 326 -7.05 -24.37 -10.39
C ASN A 326 -6.96 -23.67 -9.02
N GLU A 327 -5.81 -23.10 -8.67
CA GLU A 327 -5.64 -22.31 -7.43
C GLU A 327 -6.53 -21.05 -7.44
N MET A 328 -6.55 -20.31 -8.55
CA MET A 328 -7.44 -19.14 -8.73
C MET A 328 -8.92 -19.53 -8.61
N THR A 329 -9.33 -20.62 -9.26
CA THR A 329 -10.71 -21.14 -9.17
C THR A 329 -11.05 -21.57 -7.74
N GLY A 330 -10.13 -22.21 -7.05
CA GLY A 330 -10.27 -22.58 -5.63
C GLY A 330 -10.44 -21.38 -4.71
N TYR A 331 -9.66 -20.33 -4.95
CA TYR A 331 -9.76 -19.05 -4.20
C TYR A 331 -11.15 -18.42 -4.36
N ILE A 332 -11.66 -18.32 -5.60
CA ILE A 332 -12.99 -17.76 -5.88
C ILE A 332 -14.10 -18.56 -5.17
N LYS A 333 -14.04 -19.91 -5.23
CA LYS A 333 -15.01 -20.77 -4.55
C LYS A 333 -15.01 -20.59 -3.04
N LYS A 334 -13.85 -20.46 -2.40
CA LYS A 334 -13.74 -20.19 -0.96
C LYS A 334 -14.35 -18.84 -0.58
N GLY A 335 -14.03 -17.77 -1.32
CA GLY A 335 -14.58 -16.44 -1.09
C GLY A 335 -16.12 -16.40 -1.17
N SER A 336 -16.70 -17.05 -2.19
CA SER A 336 -18.16 -17.14 -2.35
C SER A 336 -18.85 -17.95 -1.24
N LEU A 337 -18.16 -18.89 -0.60
CA LEU A 337 -18.68 -19.64 0.55
C LEU A 337 -18.65 -18.79 1.83
N GLU A 338 -17.56 -18.03 2.06
CA GLU A 338 -17.45 -17.14 3.22
C GLU A 338 -18.48 -16.00 3.19
N GLU A 339 -18.75 -15.40 2.03
CA GLU A 339 -19.83 -14.42 1.87
C GLU A 339 -21.21 -15.01 2.17
N LYS A 340 -21.52 -16.21 1.69
CA LYS A 340 -22.79 -16.89 1.99
C LYS A 340 -22.97 -17.21 3.46
N VAL A 341 -21.89 -17.42 4.20
CA VAL A 341 -21.95 -17.66 5.66
C VAL A 341 -22.18 -16.34 6.42
N LYS A 342 -21.55 -15.24 5.99
CA LYS A 342 -21.75 -13.91 6.64
C LYS A 342 -23.16 -13.35 6.47
N HIS A 343 -23.86 -13.70 5.39
CA HIS A 343 -25.25 -13.26 5.15
C HIS A 343 -26.33 -14.13 5.83
N LYS A 344 -25.94 -15.12 6.64
CA LYS A 344 -26.89 -15.99 7.35
C LYS A 344 -27.13 -15.63 8.82
N TYR A 345 -26.60 -14.49 9.29
CA TYR A 345 -26.82 -14.02 10.66
C TYR A 345 -27.31 -12.57 10.71
#